data_a2cf7ec073b3deca2a63ddb716aab2e2
#
_entry.id   a2cf7ec073b3deca2a63ddb716aab2e2
#
_cell.length_a   1.000
_cell.length_b   1.000
_cell.length_c   1.000
_cell.angle_alpha   90.00
_cell.angle_beta   90.00
_cell.angle_gamma   90.00
#
_symmetry.space_group_name_H-M   'P 1'
#
loop_
_entity.id
_entity.type
_entity.pdbx_description
1 polymer ?
#
loop_
_entity_poly.entity_id
_entity_poly.type
_entity_poly.pdbx_seq_one_letter_code
_entity_poly.pdbx_strand_id
1 'polypeptide(L)'
;MNIKNKLAEFNGFFKEKSPLLLAFFLTIIIVIPIDIIGKLFRIENPEEIKAIASYVKVAPIKELAFQLLVVAPLIQEFVYRGPVRLLIFLFPRILNIGLLGNIIAWIFIIIPTYYWAVVEGGGHAFPLDAFFVGLIFGWSVLKTKSLESAVVLHIFYNAINLIGALIKFKVL
;
A
#
# COMPACT_ATOMS: atom_id res chain seq x y z
N MET A 1 12.18 -4.32 38.79
CA MET A 1 12.37 -4.38 37.33
C MET A 1 13.21 -3.19 36.89
N ASN A 2 14.38 -3.42 36.27
CA ASN A 2 15.41 -2.41 36.05
C ASN A 2 15.01 -1.48 34.88
N ILE A 3 15.02 -0.16 35.11
CA ILE A 3 14.68 0.88 34.10
C ILE A 3 15.51 0.74 32.83
N LYS A 4 16.76 0.30 32.94
CA LYS A 4 17.65 0.06 31.79
C LYS A 4 17.12 -1.05 30.85
N ASN A 5 16.51 -2.09 31.40
CA ASN A 5 15.93 -3.18 30.60
C ASN A 5 14.67 -2.71 29.85
N LYS A 6 13.82 -1.91 30.49
CA LYS A 6 12.66 -1.31 29.82
C LYS A 6 13.03 -0.35 28.70
N LEU A 7 14.08 0.45 28.89
CA LEU A 7 14.60 1.34 27.86
C LEU A 7 15.22 0.55 26.68
N ALA A 8 15.91 -0.56 26.95
CA ALA A 8 16.45 -1.42 25.91
C ALA A 8 15.34 -2.11 25.09
N GLU A 9 14.29 -2.62 25.75
CA GLU A 9 13.10 -3.19 25.09
C GLU A 9 12.35 -2.14 24.25
N PHE A 10 12.18 -0.93 24.79
CA PHE A 10 11.55 0.19 24.08
C PHE A 10 12.33 0.59 22.83
N ASN A 11 13.66 0.75 22.95
CA ASN A 11 14.52 1.05 21.81
C ASN A 11 14.54 -0.09 20.77
N GLY A 12 14.52 -1.35 21.23
CA GLY A 12 14.39 -2.52 20.35
C GLY A 12 13.10 -2.50 19.56
N PHE A 13 11.98 -2.24 20.22
CA PHE A 13 10.65 -2.11 19.59
C PHE A 13 10.63 -1.01 18.52
N PHE A 14 11.13 0.19 18.83
CA PHE A 14 11.17 1.28 17.86
C PHE A 14 12.09 0.98 16.67
N LYS A 15 13.25 0.36 16.91
CA LYS A 15 14.16 -0.04 15.83
C LYS A 15 13.52 -1.06 14.89
N GLU A 16 12.77 -2.01 15.43
CA GLU A 16 12.06 -3.03 14.65
C GLU A 16 10.90 -2.44 13.85
N LYS A 17 10.11 -1.54 14.45
CA LYS A 17 8.93 -0.93 13.83
C LYS A 17 9.23 0.32 13.00
N SER A 18 10.44 0.86 13.09
CA SER A 18 10.82 2.09 12.36
C SER A 18 10.58 2.04 10.84
N PRO A 19 10.82 0.92 10.11
CA PRO A 19 10.52 0.85 8.69
C PRO A 19 9.03 0.98 8.39
N LEU A 20 8.16 0.38 9.22
CA LEU A 20 6.71 0.48 9.05
C LEU A 20 6.21 1.89 9.33
N LEU A 21 6.69 2.53 10.40
CA LEU A 21 6.38 3.92 10.71
C LEU A 21 6.85 4.87 9.60
N LEU A 22 8.05 4.67 9.09
CA LEU A 22 8.56 5.47 7.98
C LEU A 22 7.71 5.27 6.72
N ALA A 23 7.34 4.03 6.39
CA ALA A 23 6.46 3.74 5.25
C ALA A 23 5.08 4.41 5.41
N PHE A 24 4.52 4.42 6.62
CA PHE A 24 3.28 5.10 6.94
C PHE A 24 3.38 6.62 6.70
N PHE A 25 4.43 7.27 7.21
CA PHE A 25 4.65 8.70 6.97
C PHE A 25 4.90 9.02 5.49
N LEU A 26 5.66 8.18 4.78
CA LEU A 26 5.88 8.35 3.34
C LEU A 26 4.56 8.21 2.56
N THR A 27 3.69 7.30 2.95
CA THR A 27 2.35 7.18 2.34
C THR A 27 1.56 8.47 2.50
N ILE A 28 1.56 9.07 3.70
CA ILE A 28 0.84 10.34 3.93
C ILE A 28 1.48 11.49 3.15
N ILE A 29 2.79 11.66 3.28
CA ILE A 29 3.49 12.86 2.77
C ILE A 29 3.62 12.85 1.25
N ILE A 30 3.80 11.68 0.64
CA ILE A 30 4.05 11.56 -0.80
C ILE A 30 2.75 11.29 -1.55
N VAL A 31 1.95 10.34 -1.06
CA VAL A 31 0.82 9.80 -1.81
C VAL A 31 -0.38 10.74 -1.77
N ILE A 32 -0.71 11.29 -0.60
CA ILE A 32 -1.85 12.21 -0.51
C ILE A 32 -1.71 13.42 -1.43
N PRO A 33 -0.56 14.15 -1.49
CA PRO A 33 -0.38 15.21 -2.47
C PRO A 33 -0.44 14.72 -3.93
N ILE A 34 0.16 13.55 -4.25
CA ILE A 34 0.12 13.00 -5.61
C ILE A 34 -1.32 12.64 -6.01
N ASP A 35 -2.09 12.04 -5.11
CA ASP A 35 -3.51 11.73 -5.35
C ASP A 35 -4.34 13.01 -5.58
N ILE A 36 -4.11 14.06 -4.78
CA ILE A 36 -4.76 15.36 -4.97
C ILE A 36 -4.37 15.97 -6.32
N ILE A 37 -3.09 15.97 -6.67
CA ILE A 37 -2.61 16.49 -7.96
C ILE A 37 -3.16 15.64 -9.10
N GLY A 38 -3.12 14.31 -8.98
CA GLY A 38 -3.68 13.40 -9.97
C GLY A 38 -5.17 13.64 -10.22
N LYS A 39 -5.95 13.88 -9.16
CA LYS A 39 -7.38 14.21 -9.27
C LYS A 39 -7.62 15.58 -9.91
N LEU A 40 -6.75 16.55 -9.72
CA LEU A 40 -6.83 17.86 -10.38
C LEU A 40 -6.57 17.79 -11.89
N PHE A 41 -5.72 16.86 -12.34
CA PHE A 41 -5.38 16.66 -13.74
C PHE A 41 -6.14 15.51 -14.42
N ARG A 42 -6.86 14.69 -13.66
CA ARG A 42 -7.74 13.67 -14.22
C ARG A 42 -8.95 14.37 -14.84
N ILE A 43 -9.13 14.15 -16.14
CA ILE A 43 -10.44 14.34 -16.77
C ILE A 43 -11.31 13.19 -16.25
N GLU A 44 -12.01 13.45 -15.14
CA GLU A 44 -12.91 12.47 -14.54
C GLU A 44 -13.96 12.11 -15.59
N ASN A 45 -14.05 10.83 -15.95
CA ASN A 45 -15.11 10.35 -16.81
C ASN A 45 -16.45 10.44 -16.04
N PRO A 46 -17.42 11.27 -16.47
CA PRO A 46 -18.68 11.45 -15.74
C PRO A 46 -19.47 10.15 -15.54
N GLU A 47 -19.32 9.18 -16.46
CA GLU A 47 -19.99 7.87 -16.36
C GLU A 47 -19.38 6.99 -15.29
N GLU A 48 -18.03 7.01 -15.16
CA GLU A 48 -17.32 6.28 -14.11
C GLU A 48 -17.69 6.83 -12.73
N ILE A 49 -17.75 8.15 -12.56
CA ILE A 49 -18.19 8.78 -11.31
C ILE A 49 -19.62 8.38 -10.97
N LYS A 50 -20.54 8.36 -11.94
CA LYS A 50 -21.92 7.94 -11.73
C LYS A 50 -21.99 6.46 -11.35
N ALA A 51 -21.20 5.59 -11.98
CA ALA A 51 -21.15 4.17 -11.65
C ALA A 51 -20.65 3.94 -10.23
N ILE A 52 -19.54 4.59 -9.82
CA ILE A 52 -19.02 4.52 -8.46
C ILE A 52 -20.03 5.07 -7.45
N ALA A 53 -20.62 6.22 -7.72
CA ALA A 53 -21.64 6.83 -6.85
C ALA A 53 -22.89 5.94 -6.69
N SER A 54 -23.33 5.30 -7.76
CA SER A 54 -24.46 4.35 -7.71
C SER A 54 -24.11 3.12 -6.88
N TYR A 55 -22.91 2.57 -7.06
CA TYR A 55 -22.43 1.42 -6.30
C TYR A 55 -22.30 1.74 -4.80
N VAL A 56 -21.69 2.86 -4.44
CA VAL A 56 -21.54 3.30 -3.04
C VAL A 56 -22.89 3.56 -2.36
N LYS A 57 -23.92 4.00 -3.13
CA LYS A 57 -25.27 4.24 -2.59
C LYS A 57 -26.06 2.97 -2.37
N VAL A 58 -25.83 1.92 -3.14
CA VAL A 58 -26.61 0.68 -3.12
C VAL A 58 -25.92 -0.41 -2.30
N ALA A 59 -24.59 -0.46 -2.33
CA ALA A 59 -23.86 -1.46 -1.58
C ALA A 59 -23.96 -1.18 -0.06
N PRO A 60 -24.25 -2.19 0.77
CA PRO A 60 -24.19 -2.04 2.21
C PRO A 60 -22.78 -1.59 2.62
N ILE A 61 -22.68 -0.46 3.33
CA ILE A 61 -21.38 0.12 3.74
C ILE A 61 -20.49 -0.93 4.43
N LYS A 62 -21.08 -1.83 5.22
CA LYS A 62 -20.35 -2.91 5.90
C LYS A 62 -19.67 -3.86 4.92
N GLU A 63 -20.35 -4.24 3.85
CA GLU A 63 -19.80 -5.15 2.83
C GLU A 63 -18.71 -4.44 2.03
N LEU A 64 -18.94 -3.20 1.63
CA LEU A 64 -17.94 -2.39 0.94
C LEU A 64 -16.69 -2.21 1.79
N ALA A 65 -16.86 -1.86 3.06
CA ALA A 65 -15.75 -1.72 4.00
C ALA A 65 -15.00 -3.05 4.20
N PHE A 66 -15.71 -4.17 4.33
CA PHE A 66 -15.09 -5.49 4.47
C PHE A 66 -14.27 -5.86 3.22
N GLN A 67 -14.82 -5.63 2.03
CA GLN A 67 -14.12 -5.90 0.78
C GLN A 67 -12.86 -5.04 0.64
N LEU A 68 -12.96 -3.74 0.86
CA LEU A 68 -11.85 -2.80 0.67
C LEU A 68 -10.81 -2.85 1.78
N LEU A 69 -11.20 -3.10 3.03
CA LEU A 69 -10.28 -3.04 4.16
C LEU A 69 -9.73 -4.41 4.58
N VAL A 70 -10.36 -5.50 4.15
CA VAL A 70 -9.92 -6.84 4.55
C VAL A 70 -9.59 -7.68 3.33
N VAL A 71 -10.57 -7.94 2.45
CA VAL A 71 -10.41 -8.91 1.37
C VAL A 71 -9.40 -8.44 0.32
N ALA A 72 -9.58 -7.22 -0.20
CA ALA A 72 -8.71 -6.69 -1.24
C ALA A 72 -7.25 -6.55 -0.77
N PRO A 73 -6.92 -5.95 0.39
CA PRO A 73 -5.55 -5.89 0.87
C PRO A 73 -4.89 -7.26 1.04
N LEU A 74 -5.60 -8.24 1.60
CA LEU A 74 -5.05 -9.58 1.80
C LEU A 74 -4.70 -10.26 0.48
N ILE A 75 -5.63 -10.27 -0.48
CA ILE A 75 -5.42 -10.91 -1.77
C ILE A 75 -4.36 -10.18 -2.59
N GLN A 76 -4.47 -8.86 -2.68
CA GLN A 76 -3.58 -8.05 -3.51
C GLN A 76 -2.15 -8.07 -2.97
N GLU A 77 -1.94 -7.94 -1.65
CA GLU A 77 -0.59 -7.99 -1.10
C GLU A 77 0.03 -9.39 -1.22
N PHE A 78 -0.77 -10.45 -1.10
CA PHE A 78 -0.28 -11.79 -1.36
C PHE A 78 0.16 -11.98 -2.81
N VAL A 79 -0.62 -11.51 -3.77
CA VAL A 79 -0.33 -11.64 -5.21
C VAL A 79 0.84 -10.75 -5.63
N TYR A 80 0.82 -9.48 -5.26
CA TYR A 80 1.77 -8.49 -5.79
C TYR A 80 3.04 -8.34 -4.94
N ARG A 81 3.00 -8.63 -3.63
CA ARG A 81 4.17 -8.56 -2.71
C ARG A 81 4.66 -9.93 -2.26
N GLY A 82 3.87 -10.98 -2.48
CA GLY A 82 4.32 -12.36 -2.29
C GLY A 82 5.64 -12.68 -2.98
N PRO A 83 5.87 -12.27 -4.26
CA PRO A 83 7.14 -12.46 -4.95
C PRO A 83 8.35 -11.85 -4.21
N VAL A 84 8.21 -10.64 -3.64
CA VAL A 84 9.27 -10.02 -2.81
C VAL A 84 9.53 -10.86 -1.57
N ARG A 85 8.47 -11.30 -0.89
CA ARG A 85 8.59 -12.14 0.31
C ARG A 85 9.22 -13.47 0.00
N LEU A 86 8.86 -14.08 -1.13
CA LEU A 86 9.44 -15.34 -1.60
C LEU A 86 10.94 -15.18 -1.94
N LEU A 87 11.33 -14.10 -2.59
CA LEU A 87 12.73 -13.77 -2.85
C LEU A 87 13.54 -13.69 -1.55
N ILE A 88 13.01 -13.01 -0.53
CA ILE A 88 13.66 -12.89 0.78
C ILE A 88 13.83 -14.27 1.43
N PHE A 89 12.83 -15.14 1.32
CA PHE A 89 12.83 -16.46 1.94
C PHE A 89 13.75 -17.44 1.22
N LEU A 90 13.67 -17.54 -0.11
CA LEU A 90 14.39 -18.54 -0.89
C LEU A 90 15.84 -18.12 -1.19
N PHE A 91 16.08 -16.82 -1.34
CA PHE A 91 17.36 -16.32 -1.81
C PHE A 91 17.98 -15.23 -0.92
N PRO A 92 18.07 -15.44 0.41
CA PRO A 92 18.57 -14.41 1.32
C PRO A 92 20.02 -14.02 1.01
N ARG A 93 20.82 -14.94 0.44
CA ARG A 93 22.22 -14.67 0.06
C ARG A 93 22.32 -13.71 -1.12
N ILE A 94 21.40 -13.77 -2.07
CA ILE A 94 21.40 -12.88 -3.24
C ILE A 94 21.16 -11.43 -2.80
N LEU A 95 20.29 -11.21 -1.83
CA LEU A 95 20.00 -9.87 -1.30
C LEU A 95 21.19 -9.25 -0.56
N ASN A 96 22.16 -10.06 -0.15
CA ASN A 96 23.36 -9.60 0.53
C ASN A 96 24.53 -9.30 -0.44
N ILE A 97 24.34 -9.43 -1.77
CA ILE A 97 25.36 -9.14 -2.79
C ILE A 97 25.39 -7.62 -3.11
N GLY A 98 25.39 -6.76 -2.09
CA GLY A 98 25.56 -5.32 -2.27
C GLY A 98 24.59 -4.70 -3.31
N LEU A 99 25.15 -4.04 -4.33
CA LEU A 99 24.35 -3.35 -5.35
C LEU A 99 23.47 -4.31 -6.17
N LEU A 100 23.98 -5.48 -6.55
CA LEU A 100 23.23 -6.47 -7.35
C LEU A 100 22.01 -6.97 -6.59
N GLY A 101 22.13 -7.28 -5.30
CA GLY A 101 21.01 -7.70 -4.45
C GLY A 101 19.94 -6.62 -4.36
N ASN A 102 20.33 -5.37 -4.24
CA ASN A 102 19.39 -4.23 -4.25
C ASN A 102 18.67 -4.10 -5.60
N ILE A 103 19.36 -4.20 -6.71
CA ILE A 103 18.76 -4.15 -8.06
C ILE A 103 17.71 -5.26 -8.21
N ILE A 104 18.05 -6.50 -7.85
CA ILE A 104 17.13 -7.63 -7.92
C ILE A 104 15.90 -7.38 -7.04
N ALA A 105 16.09 -6.93 -5.79
CA ALA A 105 14.99 -6.62 -4.90
C ALA A 105 14.04 -5.56 -5.49
N TRP A 106 14.57 -4.51 -6.09
CA TRP A 106 13.77 -3.46 -6.72
C TRP A 106 13.03 -3.96 -7.98
N ILE A 107 13.61 -4.85 -8.76
CA ILE A 107 12.91 -5.49 -9.91
C ILE A 107 11.68 -6.25 -9.40
N PHE A 108 11.83 -7.03 -8.31
CA PHE A 108 10.72 -7.76 -7.68
C PHE A 108 9.68 -6.87 -7.01
N ILE A 109 9.99 -5.60 -6.74
CA ILE A 109 9.03 -4.60 -6.27
C ILE A 109 8.37 -3.89 -7.45
N ILE A 110 9.14 -3.39 -8.40
CA ILE A 110 8.66 -2.51 -9.48
C ILE A 110 7.72 -3.25 -10.43
N ILE A 111 8.08 -4.46 -10.87
CA ILE A 111 7.28 -5.19 -11.86
C ILE A 111 5.88 -5.53 -11.33
N PRO A 112 5.71 -6.19 -10.17
CA PRO A 112 4.37 -6.45 -9.64
C PRO A 112 3.60 -5.16 -9.30
N THR A 113 4.30 -4.12 -8.84
CA THR A 113 3.68 -2.82 -8.55
C THR A 113 3.14 -2.16 -9.82
N TYR A 114 3.87 -2.22 -10.92
CA TYR A 114 3.41 -1.72 -12.21
C TYR A 114 2.12 -2.43 -12.65
N TYR A 115 2.09 -3.78 -12.58
CA TYR A 115 0.89 -4.54 -12.91
C TYR A 115 -0.28 -4.20 -12.00
N TRP A 116 -0.06 -4.07 -10.69
CA TRP A 116 -1.09 -3.66 -9.76
C TRP A 116 -1.65 -2.27 -10.11
N ALA A 117 -0.78 -1.30 -10.36
CA ALA A 117 -1.19 0.05 -10.73
C ALA A 117 -2.02 0.05 -12.04
N VAL A 118 -1.64 -0.73 -13.05
CA VAL A 118 -2.41 -0.85 -14.30
C VAL A 118 -3.80 -1.45 -14.05
N VAL A 119 -3.91 -2.45 -13.17
CA VAL A 119 -5.20 -3.06 -12.80
C VAL A 119 -6.08 -2.06 -12.06
N GLU A 120 -5.53 -1.35 -11.06
CA GLU A 120 -6.26 -0.32 -10.30
C GLU A 120 -6.69 0.87 -11.19
N GLY A 121 -5.90 1.18 -12.21
CA GLY A 121 -6.22 2.25 -13.17
C GLY A 121 -7.32 1.91 -14.17
N GLY A 122 -7.82 0.68 -14.17
CA GLY A 122 -8.89 0.25 -15.09
C GLY A 122 -8.54 0.39 -16.58
N GLY A 123 -7.25 0.52 -16.92
CA GLY A 123 -6.76 0.65 -18.31
C GLY A 123 -6.91 2.04 -18.95
N HIS A 124 -7.45 3.04 -18.25
CA HIS A 124 -7.72 4.36 -18.84
C HIS A 124 -6.59 5.37 -18.63
N ALA A 125 -5.96 5.36 -17.47
CA ALA A 125 -4.79 6.18 -17.18
C ALA A 125 -3.90 5.44 -16.18
N PHE A 126 -2.58 5.61 -16.30
CA PHE A 126 -1.66 5.03 -15.33
C PHE A 126 -1.80 5.76 -13.99
N PRO A 127 -2.29 5.10 -12.91
CA PRO A 127 -2.49 5.75 -11.63
C PRO A 127 -1.15 5.88 -10.90
N LEU A 128 -0.54 7.05 -11.02
CA LEU A 128 0.74 7.36 -10.39
C LEU A 128 0.69 7.18 -8.87
N ASP A 129 -0.42 7.55 -8.25
CA ASP A 129 -0.66 7.38 -6.82
C ASP A 129 -0.57 5.89 -6.41
N ALA A 130 -1.32 5.00 -7.06
CA ALA A 130 -1.26 3.57 -6.82
C ALA A 130 0.16 3.02 -7.04
N PHE A 131 0.85 3.46 -8.10
CA PHE A 131 2.22 3.03 -8.37
C PHE A 131 3.19 3.40 -7.23
N PHE A 132 3.18 4.65 -6.78
CA PHE A 132 4.06 5.08 -5.68
C PHE A 132 3.69 4.43 -4.34
N VAL A 133 2.40 4.29 -4.05
CA VAL A 133 1.92 3.52 -2.88
C VAL A 133 2.45 2.09 -2.94
N GLY A 134 2.32 1.46 -4.07
CA GLY A 134 2.77 0.10 -4.26
C GLY A 134 4.28 -0.08 -4.10
N LEU A 135 5.09 0.89 -4.52
CA LEU A 135 6.54 0.90 -4.24
C LEU A 135 6.83 0.97 -2.74
N ILE A 136 6.10 1.81 -1.99
CA ILE A 136 6.23 1.93 -0.53
C ILE A 136 5.86 0.60 0.14
N PHE A 137 4.78 -0.05 -0.30
CA PHE A 137 4.36 -1.35 0.24
C PHE A 137 5.42 -2.43 -0.02
N GLY A 138 5.92 -2.53 -1.25
CA GLY A 138 6.99 -3.47 -1.60
C GLY A 138 8.28 -3.22 -0.80
N TRP A 139 8.67 -1.95 -0.65
CA TRP A 139 9.80 -1.57 0.17
C TRP A 139 9.60 -1.92 1.65
N SER A 140 8.39 -1.75 2.19
CA SER A 140 8.08 -2.12 3.57
C SER A 140 8.28 -3.63 3.81
N VAL A 141 7.83 -4.47 2.87
CA VAL A 141 8.05 -5.93 2.93
C VAL A 141 9.53 -6.27 2.90
N LEU A 142 10.31 -5.60 2.04
CA LEU A 142 11.75 -5.82 1.95
C LEU A 142 12.45 -5.49 3.28
N LYS A 143 12.04 -4.40 3.95
CA LYS A 143 12.66 -3.94 5.20
C LYS A 143 12.19 -4.72 6.43
N THR A 144 10.90 -5.02 6.53
CA THR A 144 10.33 -5.74 7.68
C THR A 144 10.41 -7.26 7.52
N LYS A 145 10.66 -7.74 6.29
CA LYS A 145 10.59 -9.16 5.93
C LYS A 145 9.22 -9.79 6.23
N SER A 146 8.15 -9.00 6.22
CA SER A 146 6.78 -9.44 6.51
C SER A 146 5.78 -8.84 5.52
N LEU A 147 4.85 -9.68 5.01
CA LEU A 147 3.72 -9.22 4.22
C LEU A 147 2.72 -8.41 5.04
N GLU A 148 2.65 -8.64 6.34
CA GLU A 148 1.76 -7.91 7.26
C GLU A 148 1.97 -6.41 7.17
N SER A 149 3.22 -5.96 6.98
CA SER A 149 3.53 -4.54 6.84
C SER A 149 2.84 -3.91 5.63
N ALA A 150 2.83 -4.59 4.49
CA ALA A 150 2.16 -4.11 3.29
C ALA A 150 0.63 -4.17 3.45
N VAL A 151 0.10 -5.25 4.03
CA VAL A 151 -1.34 -5.38 4.32
C VAL A 151 -1.85 -4.25 5.20
N VAL A 152 -1.14 -3.94 6.30
CA VAL A 152 -1.53 -2.84 7.21
C VAL A 152 -1.50 -1.48 6.50
N LEU A 153 -0.46 -1.21 5.71
CA LEU A 153 -0.37 0.03 4.93
C LEU A 153 -1.47 0.12 3.87
N HIS A 154 -1.81 -0.99 3.23
CA HIS A 154 -2.87 -1.06 2.23
C HIS A 154 -4.25 -0.83 2.85
N ILE A 155 -4.54 -1.45 3.99
CA ILE A 155 -5.78 -1.19 4.75
C ILE A 155 -5.89 0.30 5.08
N PHE A 156 -4.80 0.91 5.54
CA PHE A 156 -4.78 2.33 5.86
C PHE A 156 -5.04 3.21 4.63
N TYR A 157 -4.38 2.92 3.51
CA TYR A 157 -4.59 3.63 2.25
C TYR A 157 -6.05 3.52 1.77
N ASN A 158 -6.61 2.31 1.78
CA ASN A 158 -8.00 2.09 1.39
C ASN A 158 -8.99 2.76 2.36
N ALA A 159 -8.68 2.81 3.67
CA ALA A 159 -9.52 3.51 4.65
C ALA A 159 -9.60 5.02 4.34
N ILE A 160 -8.47 5.65 4.01
CA ILE A 160 -8.47 7.07 3.60
C ILE A 160 -9.31 7.27 2.35
N ASN A 161 -9.14 6.42 1.34
CA ASN A 161 -9.89 6.50 0.09
C ASN A 161 -11.39 6.28 0.30
N LEU A 162 -11.77 5.30 1.13
CA LEU A 162 -13.16 5.03 1.48
C LEU A 162 -13.79 6.23 2.19
N ILE A 163 -13.13 6.79 3.20
CA ILE A 163 -13.62 7.98 3.92
C ILE A 163 -13.78 9.15 2.94
N GLY A 164 -12.79 9.39 2.08
CA GLY A 164 -12.86 10.43 1.05
C GLY A 164 -14.04 10.24 0.10
N ALA A 165 -14.30 9.01 -0.33
CA ALA A 165 -15.44 8.68 -1.17
C ALA A 165 -16.78 8.90 -0.45
N LEU A 166 -16.91 8.45 0.80
CA LEU A 166 -18.12 8.63 1.60
C LEU A 166 -18.46 10.12 1.81
N ILE A 167 -17.46 10.95 2.06
CA ILE A 167 -17.61 12.41 2.18
C ILE A 167 -18.02 13.01 0.83
N LYS A 168 -17.31 12.65 -0.26
CA LYS A 168 -17.56 13.18 -1.60
C LYS A 168 -19.01 12.89 -2.06
N PHE A 169 -19.52 11.71 -1.79
CA PHE A 169 -20.86 11.29 -2.20
C PHE A 169 -21.95 11.55 -1.17
N LYS A 170 -21.62 12.24 -0.05
CA LYS A 170 -22.58 12.60 1.02
C LYS A 170 -23.35 11.39 1.57
N VAL A 171 -22.64 10.30 1.82
CA VAL A 171 -23.19 9.08 2.44
C VAL A 171 -23.02 9.10 3.96
N LEU A 172 -22.17 9.99 4.48
CA LEU A 172 -22.00 10.32 5.89
C LEU A 172 -22.75 11.60 6.23
#